data_a429af37ce0e54931be6682c9778020f
#
_entry.id   a429af37ce0e54931be6682c9778020f
#
_cell.length_a   1.000
_cell.length_b   1.000
_cell.length_c   1.000
_cell.angle_alpha   90.00
_cell.angle_beta   90.00
_cell.angle_gamma   90.00
#
_symmetry.space_group_name_H-M   'P 1'
#
loop_
_entity.id
_entity.type
_entity.pdbx_description
1 polymer ?
#
loop_
_entity_poly.entity_id
_entity_poly.type
_entity_poly.pdbx_seq_one_letter_code
_entity_poly.pdbx_strand_id
1 'polypeptide(L)'
;MEENLYCLRKGTRLIGRYTIEGVLGQGGFGITYLGIDELHEKKVAIKEFFPQGIVTRNIEYQDTVTVTFVGEKDNYEKGKERFLKEARTMAKFSKDEGIVKALDFFEINNTAYIVMEYLEGITLKQYLRENQRIAPEDLIELLVPLIESLDEIHSQGMIHRDISPDNIMVLPDGRIKLMDFGAARDYTEFGEKSLSIVLKPGYAPPEQYQTHGIQGP
;
A
#
# COMPACT_ATOMS: atom_id res chain seq x y z
N MET A 1 10.86 0.27 -23.88
CA MET A 1 10.50 0.47 -22.47
C MET A 1 11.79 0.87 -21.78
N GLU A 2 11.89 2.11 -21.31
CA GLU A 2 13.06 2.51 -20.51
C GLU A 2 13.04 1.62 -19.26
N GLU A 3 14.09 0.80 -19.09
CA GLU A 3 14.32 0.08 -17.85
C GLU A 3 14.45 1.13 -16.74
N ASN A 4 13.51 1.09 -15.81
CA ASN A 4 13.57 2.02 -14.68
C ASN A 4 14.75 1.63 -13.80
N LEU A 5 15.84 2.38 -13.92
CA LEU A 5 17.17 2.12 -13.36
C LEU A 5 17.16 1.89 -11.83
N TYR A 6 16.04 2.15 -11.15
CA TYR A 6 15.92 2.02 -9.70
C TYR A 6 15.13 0.78 -9.24
N CYS A 7 14.47 0.09 -10.18
CA CYS A 7 13.67 -1.11 -9.84
C CYS A 7 14.57 -2.34 -9.73
N LEU A 8 14.27 -3.23 -8.79
CA LEU A 8 14.92 -4.54 -8.73
C LEU A 8 14.70 -5.29 -10.04
N ARG A 9 15.75 -6.01 -10.48
CA ARG A 9 15.70 -6.80 -11.71
C ARG A 9 14.84 -8.04 -11.52
N LYS A 10 14.22 -8.50 -12.61
CA LYS A 10 13.62 -9.83 -12.67
C LYS A 10 14.65 -10.89 -12.27
N GLY A 11 14.22 -11.82 -11.41
CA GLY A 11 15.08 -12.87 -10.85
C GLY A 11 15.81 -12.47 -9.57
N THR A 12 15.77 -11.19 -9.13
CA THR A 12 16.31 -10.80 -7.81
C THR A 12 15.60 -11.58 -6.70
N ARG A 13 16.39 -12.20 -5.81
CA ARG A 13 15.87 -12.97 -4.66
C ARG A 13 15.96 -12.18 -3.37
N LEU A 14 14.84 -11.98 -2.72
CA LEU A 14 14.74 -11.34 -1.42
C LEU A 14 14.66 -12.40 -0.32
N ILE A 15 15.49 -12.27 0.70
CA ILE A 15 15.63 -13.18 1.88
C ILE A 15 15.66 -14.67 1.52
N GLY A 16 16.08 -15.01 0.30
CA GLY A 16 16.14 -16.42 -0.17
C GLY A 16 14.78 -17.06 -0.47
N ARG A 17 13.68 -16.33 -0.31
CA ARG A 17 12.33 -16.86 -0.43
C ARG A 17 11.51 -16.24 -1.57
N TYR A 18 11.61 -14.94 -1.78
CA TYR A 18 10.78 -14.23 -2.75
C TYR A 18 11.60 -13.88 -3.99
N THR A 19 11.14 -14.25 -5.17
CA THR A 19 11.80 -13.94 -6.45
C THR A 19 10.99 -12.86 -7.18
N ILE A 20 11.63 -11.78 -7.59
CA ILE A 20 11.02 -10.68 -8.35
C ILE A 20 10.76 -11.15 -9.80
N GLU A 21 9.53 -10.97 -10.28
CA GLU A 21 9.12 -11.28 -11.65
C GLU A 21 8.95 -10.04 -12.53
N GLY A 22 8.61 -8.90 -11.93
CA GLY A 22 8.44 -7.64 -12.66
C GLY A 22 7.88 -6.53 -11.77
N VAL A 23 7.68 -5.36 -12.36
CA VAL A 23 7.11 -4.18 -11.68
C VAL A 23 5.61 -4.14 -11.96
N LEU A 24 4.79 -4.04 -10.90
CA LEU A 24 3.34 -3.82 -10.98
C LEU A 24 3.01 -2.32 -11.00
N GLY A 25 3.78 -1.51 -10.27
CA GLY A 25 3.57 -0.08 -10.22
C GLY A 25 4.67 0.65 -9.45
N GLN A 26 4.74 1.97 -9.66
CA GLN A 26 5.65 2.86 -8.95
C GLN A 26 4.92 4.13 -8.57
N GLY A 27 5.08 4.55 -7.33
CA GLY A 27 4.52 5.78 -6.77
C GLY A 27 5.57 6.62 -6.06
N GLY A 28 5.16 7.76 -5.51
CA GLY A 28 6.07 8.69 -4.82
C GLY A 28 6.78 8.09 -3.59
N PHE A 29 6.18 7.09 -2.96
CA PHE A 29 6.68 6.49 -1.72
C PHE A 29 7.23 5.07 -1.87
N GLY A 30 7.05 4.44 -3.03
CA GLY A 30 7.50 3.06 -3.18
C GLY A 30 7.31 2.47 -4.55
N ILE A 31 7.80 1.24 -4.69
CA ILE A 31 7.71 0.42 -5.88
C ILE A 31 6.99 -0.87 -5.50
N THR A 32 6.03 -1.30 -6.30
CA THR A 32 5.34 -2.57 -6.10
C THR A 32 5.74 -3.54 -7.21
N TYR A 33 6.17 -4.71 -6.81
CA TYR A 33 6.62 -5.78 -7.71
C TYR A 33 5.63 -6.95 -7.71
N LEU A 34 5.52 -7.62 -8.84
CA LEU A 34 5.08 -9.01 -8.89
C LEU A 34 6.25 -9.88 -8.45
N GLY A 35 6.00 -10.77 -7.51
CA GLY A 35 6.97 -11.76 -7.06
C GLY A 35 6.38 -13.15 -6.97
N ILE A 36 7.25 -14.14 -6.77
CA ILE A 36 6.88 -15.52 -6.44
C ILE A 36 7.39 -15.82 -5.03
N ASP A 37 6.52 -16.33 -4.18
CA ASP A 37 6.90 -17.01 -2.94
C ASP A 37 7.31 -18.43 -3.30
N GLU A 38 8.61 -18.69 -3.32
CA GLU A 38 9.20 -19.97 -3.69
C GLU A 38 8.83 -21.11 -2.72
N LEU A 39 8.50 -20.77 -1.47
CA LEU A 39 8.08 -21.76 -0.49
C LEU A 39 6.67 -22.29 -0.73
N HIS A 40 5.76 -21.42 -1.19
CA HIS A 40 4.36 -21.76 -1.42
C HIS A 40 3.99 -21.86 -2.91
N GLU A 41 4.94 -21.61 -3.81
CA GLU A 41 4.77 -21.58 -5.27
C GLU A 41 3.60 -20.67 -5.71
N LYS A 42 3.48 -19.48 -5.08
CA LYS A 42 2.39 -18.54 -5.29
C LYS A 42 2.88 -17.17 -5.70
N LYS A 43 2.08 -16.51 -6.55
CA LYS A 43 2.26 -15.08 -6.84
C LYS A 43 2.00 -14.25 -5.58
N VAL A 44 2.83 -13.24 -5.38
CA VAL A 44 2.72 -12.24 -4.32
C VAL A 44 2.93 -10.84 -4.88
N ALA A 45 2.35 -9.83 -4.25
CA ALA A 45 2.68 -8.45 -4.47
C ALA A 45 3.69 -8.00 -3.41
N ILE A 46 4.81 -7.42 -3.84
CA ILE A 46 5.89 -6.99 -2.93
C ILE A 46 6.05 -5.48 -3.05
N LYS A 47 5.64 -4.76 -2.00
CA LYS A 47 5.77 -3.31 -1.91
C LYS A 47 7.10 -2.98 -1.24
N GLU A 48 7.93 -2.20 -1.90
CA GLU A 48 9.21 -1.71 -1.39
C GLU A 48 9.08 -0.26 -0.97
N PHE A 49 9.63 0.11 0.18
CA PHE A 49 9.75 1.50 0.60
C PHE A 49 10.87 2.19 -0.21
N PHE A 50 10.49 3.00 -1.17
CA PHE A 50 11.41 3.71 -2.05
C PHE A 50 10.93 5.15 -2.31
N PRO A 51 11.07 6.07 -1.32
CA PRO A 51 10.62 7.45 -1.46
C PRO A 51 11.43 8.18 -2.51
N GLN A 52 10.78 8.54 -3.62
CA GLN A 52 11.40 9.23 -4.74
C GLN A 52 12.00 10.58 -4.31
N GLY A 53 13.18 10.90 -4.85
CA GLY A 53 13.91 12.13 -4.54
C GLY A 53 14.72 12.10 -3.23
N ILE A 54 14.42 11.16 -2.32
CA ILE A 54 15.15 10.98 -1.06
C ILE A 54 16.20 9.88 -1.20
N VAL A 55 15.90 8.85 -1.97
CA VAL A 55 16.76 7.68 -2.15
C VAL A 55 17.08 7.42 -3.60
N THR A 56 18.16 6.69 -3.81
CA THR A 56 18.59 6.17 -5.10
C THR A 56 19.09 4.73 -4.96
N ARG A 57 19.17 4.02 -6.08
CA ARG A 57 19.77 2.70 -6.21
C ARG A 57 20.52 2.62 -7.53
N ASN A 58 21.70 2.01 -7.51
CA ASN A 58 22.39 1.62 -8.73
C ASN A 58 22.39 0.10 -8.85
N ILE A 59 21.42 -0.43 -9.58
CA ILE A 59 21.20 -1.88 -9.77
C ILE A 59 22.32 -2.59 -10.53
N GLU A 60 23.23 -1.87 -11.18
CA GLU A 60 24.40 -2.48 -11.84
C GLU A 60 25.37 -3.04 -10.83
N TYR A 61 25.45 -2.43 -9.65
CA TYR A 61 26.41 -2.79 -8.63
C TYR A 61 25.80 -3.44 -7.40
N GLN A 62 24.57 -3.04 -7.02
CA GLN A 62 23.94 -3.56 -5.80
C GLN A 62 22.44 -3.26 -5.75
N ASP A 63 21.69 -4.11 -5.04
CA ASP A 63 20.27 -3.90 -4.77
C ASP A 63 19.99 -2.92 -3.61
N THR A 64 21.04 -2.46 -2.93
CA THR A 64 20.95 -1.61 -1.73
C THR A 64 20.51 -0.19 -2.07
N VAL A 65 19.54 0.31 -1.30
CA VAL A 65 19.06 1.68 -1.36
C VAL A 65 20.02 2.61 -0.63
N THR A 66 20.29 3.76 -1.23
CA THR A 66 21.17 4.79 -0.67
C THR A 66 20.39 6.10 -0.52
N VAL A 67 20.46 6.72 0.65
CA VAL A 67 19.89 8.06 0.89
C VAL A 67 20.76 9.09 0.15
N THR A 68 20.11 9.92 -0.66
CA THR A 68 20.81 10.85 -1.57
C THR A 68 21.51 11.99 -0.80
N PHE A 69 20.88 12.47 0.30
CA PHE A 69 21.41 13.57 1.10
C PHE A 69 21.48 13.18 2.57
N VAL A 70 22.60 13.47 3.22
CA VAL A 70 22.84 13.12 4.64
C VAL A 70 21.76 13.69 5.56
N GLY A 71 21.24 14.90 5.29
CA GLY A 71 20.18 15.52 6.08
C GLY A 71 18.81 14.82 6.00
N GLU A 72 18.61 13.94 5.03
CA GLU A 72 17.36 13.17 4.86
C GLU A 72 17.38 11.81 5.56
N LYS A 73 18.49 11.43 6.18
CA LYS A 73 18.62 10.10 6.80
C LYS A 73 17.58 9.85 7.89
N ASP A 74 17.39 10.82 8.78
CA ASP A 74 16.40 10.69 9.88
C ASP A 74 14.96 10.63 9.33
N ASN A 75 14.66 11.40 8.29
CA ASN A 75 13.37 11.37 7.62
C ASN A 75 13.13 10.03 6.95
N TYR A 76 14.15 9.48 6.31
CA TYR A 76 14.12 8.17 5.68
C TYR A 76 13.85 7.05 6.70
N GLU A 77 14.59 7.00 7.81
CA GLU A 77 14.40 5.99 8.86
C GLU A 77 13.00 6.07 9.47
N LYS A 78 12.51 7.27 9.81
CA LYS A 78 11.13 7.46 10.28
C LYS A 78 10.08 7.02 9.25
N GLY A 79 10.35 7.27 7.97
CA GLY A 79 9.48 6.81 6.88
C GLY A 79 9.43 5.29 6.79
N LYS A 80 10.58 4.64 6.90
CA LYS A 80 10.72 3.18 6.89
C LYS A 80 10.01 2.53 8.09
N GLU A 81 10.14 3.10 9.29
CA GLU A 81 9.40 2.65 10.47
C GLU A 81 7.87 2.75 10.29
N ARG A 82 7.38 3.85 9.70
CA ARG A 82 5.95 4.02 9.38
C ARG A 82 5.48 2.97 8.38
N PHE A 83 6.28 2.69 7.36
CA PHE A 83 5.98 1.67 6.36
C PHE A 83 5.86 0.28 6.99
N LEU A 84 6.75 -0.09 7.90
CA LEU A 84 6.65 -1.34 8.66
C LEU A 84 5.46 -1.35 9.63
N LYS A 85 5.07 -0.19 10.18
CA LYS A 85 3.85 -0.06 10.99
C LYS A 85 2.60 -0.34 10.14
N GLU A 86 2.58 0.09 8.87
CA GLU A 86 1.52 -0.24 7.91
C GLU A 86 1.33 -1.76 7.81
N ALA A 87 2.41 -2.51 7.57
CA ALA A 87 2.35 -3.96 7.49
C ALA A 87 1.77 -4.61 8.75
N ARG A 88 2.21 -4.16 9.94
CA ARG A 88 1.68 -4.65 11.22
C ARG A 88 0.19 -4.34 11.38
N THR A 89 -0.24 -3.20 10.88
CA THR A 89 -1.65 -2.80 10.88
C THR A 89 -2.48 -3.72 10.00
N MET A 90 -2.06 -3.92 8.74
CA MET A 90 -2.73 -4.85 7.81
C MET A 90 -2.83 -6.27 8.39
N ALA A 91 -1.79 -6.74 9.09
CA ALA A 91 -1.78 -8.07 9.69
C ALA A 91 -2.87 -8.27 10.76
N LYS A 92 -3.33 -7.20 11.43
CA LYS A 92 -4.45 -7.26 12.39
C LYS A 92 -5.75 -7.67 11.71
N PHE A 93 -5.95 -7.27 10.46
CA PHE A 93 -7.15 -7.51 9.65
C PHE A 93 -7.01 -8.73 8.72
N SER A 94 -6.05 -9.63 8.97
CA SER A 94 -5.77 -10.80 8.11
C SER A 94 -6.94 -11.77 7.93
N LYS A 95 -7.95 -11.72 8.80
CA LYS A 95 -9.17 -12.54 8.73
C LYS A 95 -10.27 -11.90 7.89
N ASP A 96 -10.18 -10.61 7.64
CA ASP A 96 -11.16 -9.87 6.83
C ASP A 96 -10.91 -10.14 5.34
N GLU A 97 -11.92 -10.64 4.64
CA GLU A 97 -11.81 -10.97 3.21
C GLU A 97 -11.92 -9.72 2.31
N GLY A 98 -12.43 -8.61 2.81
CA GLY A 98 -12.50 -7.33 2.09
C GLY A 98 -11.23 -6.48 2.19
N ILE A 99 -10.21 -6.96 2.90
CA ILE A 99 -8.92 -6.28 3.07
C ILE A 99 -7.81 -7.12 2.45
N VAL A 100 -6.86 -6.48 1.77
CA VAL A 100 -5.66 -7.15 1.25
C VAL A 100 -4.82 -7.70 2.40
N LYS A 101 -4.41 -8.97 2.31
CA LYS A 101 -3.66 -9.65 3.38
C LYS A 101 -2.17 -9.34 3.27
N ALA A 102 -1.57 -8.84 4.36
CA ALA A 102 -0.13 -8.84 4.51
C ALA A 102 0.33 -10.26 4.91
N LEU A 103 1.22 -10.83 4.12
CA LEU A 103 1.73 -12.20 4.29
C LEU A 103 3.06 -12.21 5.04
N ASP A 104 3.90 -11.18 4.82
CA ASP A 104 5.22 -11.05 5.42
C ASP A 104 5.70 -9.60 5.35
N PHE A 105 6.69 -9.24 6.16
CA PHE A 105 7.42 -7.98 6.04
C PHE A 105 8.81 -8.12 6.63
N PHE A 106 9.79 -7.46 5.99
CA PHE A 106 11.19 -7.57 6.40
C PHE A 106 12.00 -6.35 5.94
N GLU A 107 13.19 -6.21 6.52
CA GLU A 107 14.18 -5.22 6.12
C GLU A 107 15.39 -5.92 5.50
N ILE A 108 15.77 -5.49 4.31
CA ILE A 108 17.01 -5.86 3.60
C ILE A 108 17.35 -4.73 2.61
N ASN A 109 18.54 -4.72 2.05
CA ASN A 109 18.96 -3.73 1.05
C ASN A 109 18.82 -2.27 1.53
N ASN A 110 18.99 -2.04 2.83
CA ASN A 110 18.80 -0.75 3.49
C ASN A 110 17.42 -0.13 3.28
N THR A 111 16.38 -0.97 3.04
CA THR A 111 14.99 -0.57 2.90
C THR A 111 14.07 -1.61 3.54
N ALA A 112 12.76 -1.42 3.43
CA ALA A 112 11.75 -2.33 3.94
C ALA A 112 10.83 -2.82 2.83
N TYR A 113 10.34 -4.04 3.00
CA TYR A 113 9.41 -4.70 2.08
C TYR A 113 8.19 -5.19 2.84
N ILE A 114 7.01 -5.07 2.20
CA ILE A 114 5.76 -5.71 2.62
C ILE A 114 5.37 -6.70 1.53
N VAL A 115 5.20 -7.95 1.89
CA VAL A 115 4.68 -8.99 0.99
C VAL A 115 3.19 -9.14 1.23
N MET A 116 2.41 -9.04 0.19
CA MET A 116 0.95 -9.11 0.22
C MET A 116 0.45 -10.20 -0.72
N GLU A 117 -0.78 -10.66 -0.51
CA GLU A 117 -1.45 -11.48 -1.50
C GLU A 117 -1.49 -10.74 -2.85
N TYR A 118 -1.23 -11.48 -3.93
CA TYR A 118 -1.42 -10.92 -5.28
C TYR A 118 -2.88 -11.01 -5.67
N LEU A 119 -3.48 -9.88 -5.99
CA LEU A 119 -4.87 -9.79 -6.39
C LEU A 119 -4.96 -9.81 -7.93
N GLU A 120 -5.52 -10.89 -8.48
CA GLU A 120 -5.82 -10.96 -9.91
C GLU A 120 -7.12 -10.19 -10.16
N GLY A 121 -7.03 -8.93 -10.55
CA GLY A 121 -8.18 -8.04 -10.74
C GLY A 121 -7.77 -6.70 -11.34
N ILE A 122 -8.70 -5.77 -11.36
CA ILE A 122 -8.48 -4.38 -11.79
C ILE A 122 -8.92 -3.42 -10.68
N THR A 123 -8.35 -2.21 -10.65
CA THR A 123 -8.81 -1.20 -9.69
C THR A 123 -10.25 -0.78 -10.01
N LEU A 124 -11.02 -0.39 -8.99
CA LEU A 124 -12.37 0.15 -9.19
C LEU A 124 -12.35 1.37 -10.14
N LYS A 125 -11.25 2.14 -10.13
CA LYS A 125 -11.06 3.23 -11.10
C LYS A 125 -11.00 2.73 -12.53
N GLN A 126 -10.27 1.66 -12.78
CA GLN A 126 -10.21 1.04 -14.10
C GLN A 126 -11.56 0.44 -14.48
N TYR A 127 -12.19 -0.29 -13.55
CA TYR A 127 -13.53 -0.86 -13.73
C TYR A 127 -14.55 0.20 -14.13
N LEU A 128 -14.57 1.38 -13.46
CA LEU A 128 -15.44 2.50 -13.78
C LEU A 128 -15.16 3.13 -15.16
N ARG A 129 -13.90 3.14 -15.59
CA ARG A 129 -13.54 3.61 -16.94
C ARG A 129 -14.04 2.68 -18.04
N GLU A 130 -13.95 1.37 -17.81
CA GLU A 130 -14.35 0.35 -18.78
C GLU A 130 -15.88 0.22 -18.88
N ASN A 131 -16.58 0.33 -17.74
CA ASN A 131 -18.03 0.16 -17.68
C ASN A 131 -18.83 1.46 -17.77
N GLN A 132 -18.18 2.62 -17.78
CA GLN A 132 -18.74 3.99 -17.85
C GLN A 132 -19.77 4.32 -16.76
N ARG A 133 -20.72 3.43 -16.46
CA ARG A 133 -21.75 3.57 -15.42
C ARG A 133 -22.01 2.22 -14.76
N ILE A 134 -22.29 2.24 -13.49
CA ILE A 134 -22.78 1.11 -12.70
C ILE A 134 -24.18 1.47 -12.24
N ALA A 135 -25.12 0.54 -12.34
CA ALA A 135 -26.45 0.74 -11.77
C ALA A 135 -26.36 0.94 -10.25
N PRO A 136 -27.20 1.77 -9.63
CA PRO A 136 -27.11 2.04 -8.19
C PRO A 136 -27.20 0.77 -7.35
N GLU A 137 -28.05 -0.19 -7.76
CA GLU A 137 -28.24 -1.46 -7.09
C GLU A 137 -26.96 -2.31 -7.10
N ASP A 138 -26.31 -2.43 -8.28
CA ASP A 138 -25.06 -3.18 -8.45
C ASP A 138 -23.91 -2.51 -7.67
N LEU A 139 -23.91 -1.18 -7.63
CA LEU A 139 -22.90 -0.42 -6.86
C LEU A 139 -23.04 -0.65 -5.36
N ILE A 140 -24.28 -0.68 -4.84
CA ILE A 140 -24.54 -0.97 -3.42
C ILE A 140 -24.09 -2.38 -3.10
N GLU A 141 -24.45 -3.38 -3.91
CA GLU A 141 -24.04 -4.76 -3.73
C GLU A 141 -22.50 -4.90 -3.73
N LEU A 142 -21.84 -4.20 -4.63
CA LEU A 142 -20.39 -4.17 -4.72
C LEU A 142 -19.73 -3.55 -3.48
N LEU A 143 -20.29 -2.47 -2.92
CA LEU A 143 -19.66 -1.69 -1.85
C LEU A 143 -20.00 -2.17 -0.43
N VAL A 144 -21.09 -2.89 -0.22
CA VAL A 144 -21.49 -3.37 1.12
C VAL A 144 -20.37 -4.15 1.83
N PRO A 145 -19.67 -5.12 1.19
CA PRO A 145 -18.56 -5.82 1.84
C PRO A 145 -17.40 -4.91 2.25
N LEU A 146 -17.17 -3.85 1.49
CA LEU A 146 -16.16 -2.84 1.84
C LEU A 146 -16.55 -2.03 3.07
N ILE A 147 -17.84 -1.66 3.16
CA ILE A 147 -18.37 -0.91 4.31
C ILE A 147 -18.26 -1.77 5.57
N GLU A 148 -18.56 -3.06 5.50
CA GLU A 148 -18.40 -4.00 6.61
C GLU A 148 -16.92 -4.11 7.05
N SER A 149 -15.98 -4.20 6.10
CA SER A 149 -14.54 -4.19 6.40
C SER A 149 -14.09 -2.86 7.03
N LEU A 150 -14.66 -1.73 6.61
CA LEU A 150 -14.37 -0.43 7.22
C LEU A 150 -14.92 -0.35 8.65
N ASP A 151 -16.10 -0.91 8.93
CA ASP A 151 -16.66 -0.97 10.29
C ASP A 151 -15.73 -1.76 11.23
N GLU A 152 -15.17 -2.89 10.77
CA GLU A 152 -14.17 -3.64 11.53
C GLU A 152 -12.90 -2.80 11.81
N ILE A 153 -12.38 -2.08 10.81
CA ILE A 153 -11.23 -1.16 10.98
C ILE A 153 -11.56 -0.08 12.01
N HIS A 154 -12.74 0.53 11.92
CA HIS A 154 -13.21 1.60 12.81
C HIS A 154 -13.43 1.07 14.24
N SER A 155 -13.98 -0.13 14.40
CA SER A 155 -14.18 -0.77 15.72
C SER A 155 -12.86 -0.95 16.50
N GLN A 156 -11.72 -1.07 15.79
CA GLN A 156 -10.39 -1.17 16.36
C GLN A 156 -9.70 0.19 16.56
N GLY A 157 -10.43 1.29 16.46
CA GLY A 157 -9.91 2.63 16.69
C GLY A 157 -9.08 3.19 15.52
N MET A 158 -9.21 2.63 14.32
CA MET A 158 -8.42 3.03 13.16
C MET A 158 -9.27 3.63 12.05
N ILE A 159 -8.70 4.55 11.28
CA ILE A 159 -9.27 5.07 10.04
C ILE A 159 -8.28 4.89 8.89
N HIS A 160 -8.78 4.55 7.70
CA HIS A 160 -7.95 4.26 6.53
C HIS A 160 -7.34 5.52 5.89
N ARG A 161 -8.12 6.61 5.76
CA ARG A 161 -7.74 7.95 5.28
C ARG A 161 -7.36 8.07 3.79
N ASP A 162 -7.34 7.00 3.03
CA ASP A 162 -7.08 7.01 1.58
C ASP A 162 -8.03 6.09 0.81
N ILE A 163 -9.33 6.16 1.15
CA ILE A 163 -10.36 5.42 0.42
C ILE A 163 -10.61 6.13 -0.91
N SER A 164 -10.34 5.41 -1.99
CA SER A 164 -10.54 5.92 -3.34
C SER A 164 -10.59 4.76 -4.34
N PRO A 165 -11.16 4.96 -5.53
CA PRO A 165 -11.22 3.91 -6.54
C PRO A 165 -9.87 3.34 -6.99
N ASP A 166 -8.77 4.04 -6.75
CA ASP A 166 -7.42 3.53 -7.02
C ASP A 166 -6.99 2.48 -5.99
N ASN A 167 -7.51 2.56 -4.75
CA ASN A 167 -7.14 1.70 -3.62
C ASN A 167 -8.17 0.59 -3.36
N ILE A 168 -9.11 0.39 -4.27
CA ILE A 168 -10.09 -0.69 -4.23
C ILE A 168 -9.87 -1.58 -5.45
N MET A 169 -9.63 -2.88 -5.22
CA MET A 169 -9.48 -3.88 -6.27
C MET A 169 -10.81 -4.60 -6.49
N VAL A 170 -11.22 -4.75 -7.74
CA VAL A 170 -12.35 -5.58 -8.16
C VAL A 170 -11.78 -6.87 -8.73
N LEU A 171 -12.15 -7.98 -8.12
CA LEU A 171 -11.71 -9.32 -8.52
C LEU A 171 -12.63 -9.90 -9.60
N PRO A 172 -12.17 -10.91 -10.38
CA PRO A 172 -12.97 -11.53 -11.44
C PRO A 172 -14.28 -12.19 -10.96
N ASP A 173 -14.35 -12.57 -9.70
CA ASP A 173 -15.55 -13.15 -9.07
C ASP A 173 -16.53 -12.10 -8.51
N GLY A 174 -16.25 -10.81 -8.76
CA GLY A 174 -17.06 -9.68 -8.30
C GLY A 174 -16.76 -9.21 -6.87
N ARG A 175 -15.93 -9.91 -6.12
CA ARG A 175 -15.50 -9.42 -4.79
C ARG A 175 -14.61 -8.21 -4.92
N ILE A 176 -14.61 -7.37 -3.88
CA ILE A 176 -13.68 -6.23 -3.79
C ILE A 176 -12.75 -6.36 -2.60
N LYS A 177 -11.59 -5.74 -2.71
CA LYS A 177 -10.62 -5.65 -1.60
C LYS A 177 -10.04 -4.25 -1.49
N LEU A 178 -9.95 -3.77 -0.25
CA LEU A 178 -9.28 -2.54 0.11
C LEU A 178 -7.78 -2.78 0.18
N MET A 179 -7.01 -1.88 -0.44
CA MET A 179 -5.56 -1.90 -0.47
C MET A 179 -4.98 -0.66 0.20
N ASP A 180 -3.69 -0.66 0.46
CA ASP A 180 -2.85 0.49 0.81
C ASP A 180 -3.23 1.20 2.12
N PHE A 181 -2.75 0.67 3.22
CA PHE A 181 -2.90 1.21 4.57
C PHE A 181 -1.86 2.30 4.94
N GLY A 182 -1.10 2.81 3.97
CA GLY A 182 -0.03 3.78 4.22
C GLY A 182 -0.49 5.09 4.87
N ALA A 183 -1.76 5.45 4.71
CA ALA A 183 -2.38 6.60 5.35
C ALA A 183 -3.14 6.26 6.64
N ALA A 184 -3.33 4.95 6.95
CA ALA A 184 -4.14 4.53 8.08
C ALA A 184 -3.56 4.99 9.43
N ARG A 185 -4.45 5.40 10.34
CA ARG A 185 -4.08 5.90 11.67
C ARG A 185 -5.05 5.45 12.74
N ASP A 186 -4.51 5.33 13.94
CA ASP A 186 -5.27 5.23 15.17
C ASP A 186 -5.82 6.63 15.52
N TYR A 187 -7.16 6.76 15.56
CA TYR A 187 -7.83 8.02 15.89
C TYR A 187 -8.08 8.16 17.39
N THR A 188 -7.82 7.12 18.19
CA THR A 188 -7.94 7.16 19.64
C THR A 188 -6.68 7.74 20.31
N GLU A 189 -5.55 7.81 19.60
CA GLU A 189 -4.34 8.49 20.07
C GLU A 189 -4.50 10.00 19.93
N PHE A 190 -5.23 10.63 20.87
CA PHE A 190 -5.30 12.09 21.01
C PHE A 190 -3.95 12.62 21.49
N GLY A 191 -3.20 13.27 20.63
CA GLY A 191 -1.94 13.93 20.97
C GLY A 191 -1.42 14.78 19.82
N GLU A 192 -0.78 15.92 20.16
CA GLU A 192 -0.28 17.02 19.31
C GLU A 192 0.71 16.65 18.18
N LYS A 193 0.70 15.43 17.68
CA LYS A 193 1.55 15.10 16.54
C LYS A 193 0.91 15.63 15.28
N SER A 194 1.56 16.64 14.70
CA SER A 194 1.30 17.13 13.35
C SER A 194 0.92 15.97 12.42
N LEU A 195 -0.33 15.97 11.96
CA LEU A 195 -0.82 14.98 11.03
C LEU A 195 -0.08 15.18 9.71
N SER A 196 0.65 14.16 9.24
CA SER A 196 1.15 14.21 7.88
C SER A 196 -0.05 14.28 6.95
N ILE A 197 -0.10 15.34 6.15
CA ILE A 197 -1.19 15.60 5.22
C ILE A 197 -0.98 14.65 4.04
N VAL A 198 -1.67 13.52 4.07
CA VAL A 198 -1.82 12.65 2.90
C VAL A 198 -3.18 12.99 2.32
N LEU A 199 -3.19 13.67 1.19
CA LEU A 199 -4.43 14.12 0.55
C LEU A 199 -4.55 13.52 -0.84
N LYS A 200 -5.73 13.01 -1.13
CA LYS A 200 -6.14 12.64 -2.48
C LYS A 200 -7.24 13.59 -2.94
N PRO A 201 -6.93 14.58 -3.79
CA PRO A 201 -7.90 15.57 -4.23
C PRO A 201 -9.17 14.90 -4.80
N GLY A 202 -10.34 15.39 -4.35
CA GLY A 202 -11.64 14.86 -4.76
C GLY A 202 -12.15 13.67 -3.91
N TYR A 203 -11.35 13.09 -3.03
CA TYR A 203 -11.73 11.98 -2.16
C TYR A 203 -11.49 12.27 -0.68
N ALA A 204 -10.45 13.04 -0.35
CA ALA A 204 -10.16 13.40 1.03
C ALA A 204 -11.24 14.33 1.60
N PRO A 205 -11.79 14.03 2.81
CA PRO A 205 -12.79 14.89 3.44
C PRO A 205 -12.17 16.20 3.97
N PRO A 206 -12.97 17.27 4.19
CA PRO A 206 -12.48 18.60 4.55
C PRO A 206 -11.59 18.63 5.80
N GLU A 207 -11.90 17.83 6.82
CA GLU A 207 -11.12 17.73 8.07
C GLU A 207 -9.71 17.18 7.86
N GLN A 208 -9.49 16.41 6.79
CA GLN A 208 -8.17 15.86 6.44
C GLN A 208 -7.23 16.93 5.88
N TYR A 209 -7.77 18.06 5.39
CA TYR A 209 -6.99 19.21 4.93
C TYR A 209 -6.48 20.08 6.09
N GLN A 210 -6.93 19.83 7.32
CA GLN A 210 -6.55 20.58 8.50
C GLN A 210 -5.43 19.87 9.26
N THR A 211 -4.37 20.60 9.63
CA THR A 211 -3.23 20.04 10.39
C THR A 211 -3.61 19.58 11.81
N HIS A 212 -4.73 20.10 12.34
CA HIS A 212 -5.26 19.79 13.68
C HIS A 212 -6.74 19.39 13.62
N GLY A 213 -7.23 18.90 12.48
CA GLY A 213 -8.61 18.44 12.32
C GLY A 213 -8.88 17.19 13.17
N ILE A 214 -10.02 17.17 13.87
CA ILE A 214 -10.53 15.94 14.50
C ILE A 214 -10.98 15.03 13.37
N GLN A 215 -10.37 13.85 13.27
CA GLN A 215 -10.70 12.85 12.27
C GLN A 215 -11.26 11.60 12.98
N GLY A 216 -12.37 11.11 12.50
CA GLY A 216 -13.05 9.91 13.01
C GLY A 216 -13.81 9.18 11.90
N PRO A 217 -14.42 8.05 12.22
CA PRO A 217 -15.28 7.30 11.29
C PRO A 217 -16.41 8.12 10.75
#